data_ed36433c5929d8ead0dce4efbd9776a8
#
_entry.id   ed36433c5929d8ead0dce4efbd9776a8
#
_cell.length_a   1.000
_cell.length_b   1.000
_cell.length_c   1.000
_cell.angle_alpha   90.00
_cell.angle_beta   90.00
_cell.angle_gamma   90.00
#
_symmetry.space_group_name_H-M   'P 1'
#
loop_
_entity.id
_entity.type
_entity.pdbx_description
1 polymer ?
#
loop_
_entity_poly.entity_id
_entity_poly.type
_entity_poly.pdbx_seq_one_letter_code
_entity_poly.pdbx_strand_id
1 'polypeptide(L)'
;MFIGIVSLFPEMFRAITDYGVTGRAVKNGLLSVQCWSPRDFTYDRHRTVDDRPYGGGPGMLMMVKPLREAIHAAKAAAGEGAKVIYLSPQGRKLDQTGVCELAANQKMILVCGRYEGIDERVIQTEIDEEWSIGDYVLSGGELPAMTLIDSVARFIPGVLGHQASAEEDSFADGLLDCPHYTRPEVLEGMEVPPVLLSGNHAEIRRWRLKQSLGRTWLRRPELLESLALTDEQAVLLAEFQREHQARQQDYEGNV
;
A
#
# COMPACT_ATOMS: atom_id res chain seq x y z
N MET A 1 12.80 -9.91 -5.44
CA MET A 1 12.92 -8.83 -4.42
C MET A 1 13.20 -9.43 -3.05
N PHE A 2 14.06 -8.83 -2.23
CA PHE A 2 14.32 -9.22 -0.85
C PHE A 2 13.75 -8.18 0.12
N ILE A 3 13.03 -8.63 1.15
CA ILE A 3 12.50 -7.77 2.21
C ILE A 3 12.91 -8.37 3.57
N GLY A 4 13.79 -7.68 4.27
CA GLY A 4 14.11 -7.94 5.66
C GLY A 4 13.11 -7.22 6.57
N ILE A 5 12.74 -7.82 7.67
CA ILE A 5 11.79 -7.24 8.63
C ILE A 5 12.40 -7.32 10.02
N VAL A 6 12.47 -6.17 10.68
CA VAL A 6 12.84 -6.09 12.10
C VAL A 6 11.57 -5.83 12.90
N SER A 7 11.13 -6.82 13.68
CA SER A 7 9.87 -6.79 14.41
C SER A 7 9.92 -7.60 15.71
N LEU A 8 9.18 -7.17 16.73
CA LEU A 8 8.96 -7.94 17.95
C LEU A 8 7.96 -9.10 17.76
N PHE A 9 7.22 -9.11 16.65
CA PHE A 9 6.16 -10.08 16.35
C PHE A 9 6.29 -10.64 14.93
N PRO A 10 7.38 -11.37 14.62
CA PRO A 10 7.63 -11.91 13.29
C PRO A 10 6.52 -12.83 12.79
N GLU A 11 5.79 -13.50 13.68
CA GLU A 11 4.69 -14.41 13.33
C GLU A 11 3.52 -13.71 12.65
N MET A 12 3.33 -12.39 12.86
CA MET A 12 2.28 -11.62 12.20
C MET A 12 2.44 -11.63 10.68
N PHE A 13 3.66 -11.72 10.18
CA PHE A 13 3.94 -11.68 8.74
C PHE A 13 3.51 -12.94 7.99
N ARG A 14 3.14 -14.01 8.69
CA ARG A 14 2.53 -15.19 8.07
C ARG A 14 1.24 -14.84 7.30
N ALA A 15 0.55 -13.77 7.69
CA ALA A 15 -0.62 -13.29 6.96
C ALA A 15 -0.32 -12.95 5.48
N ILE A 16 0.90 -12.52 5.17
CA ILE A 16 1.33 -12.16 3.82
C ILE A 16 2.28 -13.18 3.18
N THR A 17 3.01 -13.96 3.98
CA THR A 17 3.94 -14.97 3.45
C THR A 17 3.28 -16.30 3.11
N ASP A 18 2.16 -16.63 3.76
CA ASP A 18 1.52 -17.94 3.61
C ASP A 18 0.27 -17.87 2.71
N TYR A 19 -0.31 -16.69 2.49
CA TYR A 19 -1.60 -16.51 1.83
C TYR A 19 -1.57 -15.52 0.68
N GLY A 20 -2.57 -15.65 -0.21
CA GLY A 20 -2.86 -14.67 -1.26
C GLY A 20 -1.79 -14.58 -2.36
N VAL A 21 -1.72 -13.40 -2.95
CA VAL A 21 -0.78 -13.08 -4.05
C VAL A 21 0.65 -13.04 -3.53
N THR A 22 0.86 -12.43 -2.38
CA THR A 22 2.17 -12.30 -1.72
C THR A 22 2.73 -13.66 -1.29
N GLY A 23 1.91 -14.53 -0.67
CA GLY A 23 2.31 -15.89 -0.31
C GLY A 23 2.69 -16.72 -1.53
N ARG A 24 1.97 -16.58 -2.64
CA ARG A 24 2.34 -17.22 -3.92
C ARG A 24 3.66 -16.68 -4.47
N ALA A 25 3.90 -15.37 -4.37
CA ALA A 25 5.17 -14.76 -4.77
C ALA A 25 6.35 -15.29 -3.96
N VAL A 26 6.16 -15.47 -2.65
CA VAL A 26 7.17 -16.09 -1.77
C VAL A 26 7.42 -17.54 -2.16
N LYS A 27 6.37 -18.33 -2.33
CA LYS A 27 6.48 -19.74 -2.74
C LYS A 27 7.20 -19.92 -4.08
N ASN A 28 7.00 -18.99 -5.01
CA ASN A 28 7.61 -19.01 -6.34
C ASN A 28 9.03 -18.38 -6.36
N GLY A 29 9.54 -17.91 -5.23
CA GLY A 29 10.87 -17.29 -5.13
C GLY A 29 10.98 -15.88 -5.75
N LEU A 30 9.86 -15.25 -6.10
CA LEU A 30 9.82 -13.89 -6.62
C LEU A 30 10.00 -12.84 -5.51
N LEU A 31 9.53 -13.17 -4.30
CA LEU A 31 9.66 -12.38 -3.08
C LEU A 31 10.31 -13.22 -2.00
N SER A 32 11.37 -12.71 -1.38
CA SER A 32 12.00 -13.31 -0.20
C SER A 32 11.72 -12.42 1.01
N VAL A 33 11.11 -12.97 2.03
CA VAL A 33 10.80 -12.27 3.29
C VAL A 33 11.52 -12.98 4.43
N GLN A 34 12.33 -12.23 5.19
CA GLN A 34 13.05 -12.76 6.36
C GLN A 34 12.84 -11.81 7.54
N CYS A 35 12.69 -12.38 8.73
CA CYS A 35 12.41 -11.60 9.94
C CYS A 35 13.53 -11.74 10.97
N TRP A 36 13.82 -10.64 11.66
CA TRP A 36 14.70 -10.57 12.82
C TRP A 36 13.96 -9.96 13.99
N SER A 37 13.91 -10.68 15.09
CA SER A 37 13.33 -10.14 16.33
C SER A 37 14.43 -9.51 17.19
N PRO A 38 14.27 -8.24 17.62
CA PRO A 38 15.18 -7.65 18.60
C PRO A 38 15.34 -8.46 19.87
N ARG A 39 14.33 -9.29 20.22
CA ARG A 39 14.43 -10.22 21.38
C ARG A 39 15.54 -11.27 21.24
N ASP A 40 15.94 -11.61 20.03
CA ASP A 40 16.99 -12.58 19.77
C ASP A 40 18.40 -11.99 19.97
N PHE A 41 18.48 -10.68 20.17
CA PHE A 41 19.69 -9.91 20.42
C PHE A 41 19.76 -9.37 21.85
N THR A 42 19.02 -9.95 22.77
CA THR A 42 19.05 -9.66 24.20
C THR A 42 19.83 -10.73 24.94
N TYR A 43 20.48 -10.35 26.04
CA TYR A 43 21.36 -11.23 26.81
C TYR A 43 20.86 -11.46 28.25
N ASP A 44 19.79 -10.75 28.63
CA ASP A 44 19.15 -10.90 29.92
C ASP A 44 18.11 -12.04 29.92
N ARG A 45 17.82 -12.56 31.11
CA ARG A 45 16.87 -13.67 31.29
C ARG A 45 15.45 -13.36 30.77
N HIS A 46 15.05 -12.09 30.83
CA HIS A 46 13.71 -11.66 30.46
C HIS A 46 13.59 -11.26 29.00
N ARG A 47 14.70 -11.26 28.24
CA ARG A 47 14.77 -10.83 26.84
C ARG A 47 14.17 -9.44 26.67
N THR A 48 14.60 -8.49 27.53
CA THR A 48 14.07 -7.14 27.64
C THR A 48 14.41 -6.34 26.37
N VAL A 49 13.41 -5.70 25.79
CA VAL A 49 13.54 -4.95 24.52
C VAL A 49 13.02 -3.52 24.62
N ASP A 50 12.56 -3.09 25.78
CA ASP A 50 12.01 -1.76 26.04
C ASP A 50 12.57 -1.14 27.32
N ASP A 51 12.64 0.20 27.35
CA ASP A 51 13.11 0.96 28.50
C ASP A 51 12.39 2.32 28.57
N ARG A 52 12.50 2.99 29.71
CA ARG A 52 11.86 4.28 29.94
C ARG A 52 12.50 5.40 29.11
N PRO A 53 11.70 6.35 28.58
CA PRO A 53 12.25 7.51 27.90
C PRO A 53 12.99 8.44 28.87
N TYR A 54 14.07 9.04 28.41
CA TYR A 54 14.67 10.17 29.09
C TYR A 54 13.67 11.34 29.14
N GLY A 55 13.70 12.09 30.22
CA GLY A 55 12.74 13.18 30.47
C GLY A 55 11.44 12.71 31.12
N GLY A 56 11.24 11.40 31.28
CA GLY A 56 10.05 10.81 31.86
C GLY A 56 8.86 10.82 30.88
N GLY A 57 7.66 10.59 31.41
CA GLY A 57 6.42 10.50 30.63
C GLY A 57 5.84 9.10 30.63
N PRO A 58 4.63 8.91 30.09
CA PRO A 58 4.00 7.59 29.94
C PRO A 58 4.67 6.78 28.84
N GLY A 59 4.55 5.46 28.93
CA GLY A 59 5.02 4.53 27.90
C GLY A 59 6.51 4.17 28.03
N MET A 60 6.97 3.43 27.03
CA MET A 60 8.30 2.86 26.91
C MET A 60 8.84 3.14 25.51
N LEU A 61 10.13 3.00 25.30
CA LEU A 61 10.80 3.01 23.99
C LEU A 61 11.47 1.68 23.73
N MET A 62 11.62 1.31 22.48
CA MET A 62 12.45 0.16 22.11
C MET A 62 13.90 0.42 22.47
N MET A 63 14.55 -0.55 23.12
CA MET A 63 15.97 -0.45 23.51
C MET A 63 16.88 -0.36 22.28
N VAL A 64 17.83 0.56 22.33
CA VAL A 64 18.76 0.85 21.22
C VAL A 64 19.58 -0.37 20.82
N LYS A 65 20.21 -1.06 21.78
CA LYS A 65 21.17 -2.13 21.47
C LYS A 65 20.52 -3.32 20.76
N PRO A 66 19.46 -3.97 21.28
CA PRO A 66 18.82 -5.10 20.60
C PRO A 66 18.27 -4.70 19.21
N LEU A 67 17.71 -3.51 19.10
CA LEU A 67 17.17 -3.01 17.83
C LEU A 67 18.26 -2.83 16.77
N ARG A 68 19.37 -2.17 17.12
CA ARG A 68 20.50 -1.97 16.19
C ARG A 68 21.13 -3.29 15.77
N GLU A 69 21.33 -4.23 16.70
CA GLU A 69 21.89 -5.55 16.39
C GLU A 69 20.98 -6.33 15.41
N ALA A 70 19.65 -6.24 15.58
CA ALA A 70 18.69 -6.83 14.64
C ALA A 70 18.74 -6.14 13.25
N ILE A 71 18.84 -4.81 13.20
CA ILE A 71 18.99 -4.06 11.94
C ILE A 71 20.31 -4.47 11.25
N HIS A 72 21.41 -4.54 11.97
CA HIS A 72 22.71 -4.95 11.41
C HIS A 72 22.70 -6.37 10.88
N ALA A 73 22.04 -7.31 11.58
CA ALA A 73 21.87 -8.68 11.11
C ALA A 73 21.03 -8.74 9.82
N ALA A 74 19.97 -7.95 9.74
CA ALA A 74 19.16 -7.83 8.53
C ALA A 74 19.96 -7.20 7.36
N LYS A 75 20.75 -6.15 7.62
CA LYS A 75 21.67 -5.55 6.63
C LYS A 75 22.68 -6.56 6.11
N ALA A 76 23.28 -7.34 7.00
CA ALA A 76 24.26 -8.38 6.62
C ALA A 76 23.63 -9.45 5.72
N ALA A 77 22.39 -9.87 6.00
CA ALA A 77 21.68 -10.85 5.18
C ALA A 77 21.23 -10.28 3.83
N ALA A 78 20.83 -9.03 3.79
CA ALA A 78 20.42 -8.35 2.56
C ALA A 78 21.61 -8.05 1.63
N GLY A 79 22.80 -7.84 2.19
CA GLY A 79 23.99 -7.37 1.48
C GLY A 79 23.91 -5.89 1.11
N GLU A 80 24.89 -5.40 0.37
CA GLU A 80 25.00 -3.99 0.01
C GLU A 80 23.79 -3.47 -0.77
N GLY A 81 23.47 -2.18 -0.58
CA GLY A 81 22.43 -1.47 -1.32
C GLY A 81 21.01 -1.67 -0.78
N ALA A 82 20.83 -2.37 0.36
CA ALA A 82 19.53 -2.46 1.01
C ALA A 82 19.19 -1.15 1.73
N LYS A 83 18.02 -0.57 1.42
CA LYS A 83 17.48 0.59 2.16
C LYS A 83 16.81 0.15 3.45
N VAL A 84 17.08 0.87 4.53
CA VAL A 84 16.42 0.68 5.83
C VAL A 84 15.29 1.70 5.98
N ILE A 85 14.09 1.19 6.12
CA ILE A 85 12.86 1.96 6.13
C ILE A 85 12.17 1.79 7.48
N TYR A 86 11.90 2.90 8.15
CA TYR A 86 11.12 2.92 9.39
C TYR A 86 9.66 3.27 9.10
N LEU A 87 8.73 2.45 9.60
CA LEU A 87 7.29 2.69 9.48
C LEU A 87 6.85 3.57 10.65
N SER A 88 6.58 4.84 10.37
CA SER A 88 6.32 5.88 11.37
C SER A 88 5.24 6.84 10.88
N PRO A 89 4.34 7.33 11.76
CA PRO A 89 3.41 8.42 11.42
C PRO A 89 4.09 9.71 10.99
N GLN A 90 5.38 9.90 11.32
CA GLN A 90 6.17 11.09 10.97
C GLN A 90 6.78 11.01 9.56
N GLY A 91 6.73 9.83 8.92
CA GLY A 91 7.30 9.62 7.61
C GLY A 91 6.48 10.22 6.46
N ARG A 92 7.07 10.21 5.26
CA ARG A 92 6.38 10.53 4.02
C ARG A 92 5.15 9.62 3.85
N LYS A 93 4.00 10.22 3.51
CA LYS A 93 2.77 9.45 3.27
C LYS A 93 2.93 8.56 2.04
N LEU A 94 2.65 7.28 2.20
CA LEU A 94 2.66 6.29 1.13
C LEU A 94 1.43 6.49 0.24
N ASP A 95 1.69 6.77 -1.01
CA ASP A 95 0.73 6.82 -2.12
C ASP A 95 1.21 5.90 -3.26
N GLN A 96 0.47 5.84 -4.36
CA GLN A 96 0.82 4.98 -5.49
C GLN A 96 2.19 5.31 -6.08
N THR A 97 2.58 6.59 -6.14
CA THR A 97 3.89 7.03 -6.59
C THR A 97 4.99 6.48 -5.66
N GLY A 98 4.79 6.62 -4.35
CA GLY A 98 5.71 6.06 -3.35
C GLY A 98 5.82 4.53 -3.43
N VAL A 99 4.71 3.83 -3.69
CA VAL A 99 4.74 2.38 -3.92
C VAL A 99 5.59 2.02 -5.13
N CYS A 100 5.44 2.73 -6.26
CA CYS A 100 6.26 2.51 -7.45
C CYS A 100 7.75 2.81 -7.20
N GLU A 101 8.07 3.89 -6.47
CA GLU A 101 9.44 4.21 -6.06
C GLU A 101 10.05 3.08 -5.22
N LEU A 102 9.30 2.58 -4.24
CA LEU A 102 9.75 1.49 -3.38
C LEU A 102 9.86 0.15 -4.12
N ALA A 103 8.97 -0.11 -5.07
CA ALA A 103 9.00 -1.31 -5.91
C ALA A 103 10.26 -1.39 -6.80
N ALA A 104 10.87 -0.26 -7.12
CA ALA A 104 12.13 -0.22 -7.86
C ALA A 104 13.33 -0.70 -7.03
N ASN A 105 13.23 -0.73 -5.70
CA ASN A 105 14.28 -1.27 -4.84
C ASN A 105 14.28 -2.79 -4.88
N GLN A 106 15.44 -3.37 -5.12
CA GLN A 106 15.59 -4.84 -5.11
C GLN A 106 15.66 -5.41 -3.70
N LYS A 107 16.04 -4.57 -2.73
CA LYS A 107 16.27 -4.96 -1.33
C LYS A 107 15.82 -3.85 -0.39
N MET A 108 15.04 -4.21 0.61
CA MET A 108 14.60 -3.30 1.67
C MET A 108 14.65 -3.98 3.02
N ILE A 109 14.83 -3.20 4.08
CA ILE A 109 14.70 -3.64 5.46
C ILE A 109 13.66 -2.75 6.11
N LEU A 110 12.55 -3.34 6.56
CA LEU A 110 11.45 -2.63 7.20
C LEU A 110 11.60 -2.75 8.72
N VAL A 111 11.71 -1.61 9.39
CA VAL A 111 11.79 -1.53 10.85
C VAL A 111 10.41 -1.22 11.41
N CYS A 112 9.88 -2.12 12.23
CA CYS A 112 8.58 -2.00 12.87
C CYS A 112 8.76 -1.52 14.30
N GLY A 113 8.45 -0.24 14.57
CA GLY A 113 8.44 0.31 15.91
C GLY A 113 7.29 -0.22 16.75
N ARG A 114 7.49 -0.26 18.04
CA ARG A 114 6.50 -0.58 19.07
C ARG A 114 6.63 0.40 20.23
N TYR A 115 5.67 0.34 21.16
CA TYR A 115 5.61 1.26 22.29
C TYR A 115 5.46 2.72 21.82
N GLU A 116 6.20 3.66 22.43
CA GLU A 116 6.21 5.09 21.99
C GLU A 116 7.14 5.32 20.79
N GLY A 117 7.83 4.29 20.30
CA GLY A 117 8.72 4.35 19.15
C GLY A 117 10.14 3.87 19.45
N ILE A 118 11.08 4.39 18.66
CA ILE A 118 12.49 4.05 18.72
C ILE A 118 13.32 5.30 19.07
N ASP A 119 14.52 5.08 19.59
CA ASP A 119 15.45 6.16 19.94
C ASP A 119 15.83 6.97 18.71
N GLU A 120 15.79 8.30 18.82
CA GLU A 120 16.10 9.24 17.74
C GLU A 120 17.47 9.01 17.12
N ARG A 121 18.46 8.59 17.92
CA ARG A 121 19.82 8.29 17.43
C ARG A 121 19.85 7.05 16.53
N VAL A 122 18.93 6.11 16.71
CA VAL A 122 18.77 4.96 15.80
C VAL A 122 18.17 5.45 14.48
N ILE A 123 17.19 6.36 14.52
CA ILE A 123 16.64 6.97 13.30
C ILE A 123 17.76 7.66 12.52
N GLN A 124 18.53 8.52 13.17
CA GLN A 124 19.59 9.30 12.52
C GLN A 124 20.76 8.47 11.98
N THR A 125 21.04 7.29 12.56
CA THR A 125 22.23 6.50 12.19
C THR A 125 21.95 5.25 11.39
N GLU A 126 20.74 4.70 11.47
CA GLU A 126 20.43 3.40 10.87
C GLU A 126 19.31 3.45 9.82
N ILE A 127 18.46 4.49 9.84
CA ILE A 127 17.28 4.61 8.97
C ILE A 127 17.60 5.52 7.78
N ASP A 128 17.30 5.04 6.58
CA ASP A 128 17.47 5.80 5.34
C ASP A 128 16.20 6.59 4.99
N GLU A 129 15.04 6.03 5.27
CA GLU A 129 13.74 6.64 4.93
C GLU A 129 12.69 6.33 5.99
N GLU A 130 11.77 7.27 6.21
CA GLU A 130 10.57 7.04 7.03
C GLU A 130 9.32 7.12 6.17
N TRP A 131 8.40 6.16 6.35
CA TRP A 131 7.15 6.11 5.61
C TRP A 131 5.96 5.92 6.53
N SER A 132 4.86 6.63 6.21
CA SER A 132 3.57 6.57 6.89
C SER A 132 2.50 6.02 5.97
N ILE A 133 1.61 5.16 6.48
CA ILE A 133 0.45 4.67 5.71
C ILE A 133 -0.80 5.55 5.87
N GLY A 134 -0.72 6.64 6.62
CA GLY A 134 -1.83 7.57 6.81
C GLY A 134 -1.73 8.37 8.10
N ASP A 135 -2.60 9.36 8.24
CA ASP A 135 -2.62 10.31 9.35
C ASP A 135 -3.42 9.75 10.53
N TYR A 136 -2.97 8.62 11.05
CA TYR A 136 -3.52 7.94 12.24
C TYR A 136 -2.43 7.10 12.91
N VAL A 137 -2.64 6.80 14.19
CA VAL A 137 -1.66 6.05 15.00
C VAL A 137 -2.11 4.60 15.15
N LEU A 138 -1.18 3.68 14.97
CA LEU A 138 -1.35 2.24 15.21
C LEU A 138 -0.49 1.80 16.39
N SER A 139 -0.75 0.62 16.91
CA SER A 139 -0.01 0.04 18.04
C SER A 139 1.41 -0.43 17.68
N GLY A 140 1.79 -0.39 16.41
CA GLY A 140 3.11 -0.77 15.92
C GLY A 140 3.24 -0.78 14.40
N GLY A 141 4.46 -0.97 13.93
CA GLY A 141 4.82 -0.90 12.51
C GLY A 141 4.52 -2.15 11.69
N GLU A 142 4.04 -3.25 12.29
CA GLU A 142 3.84 -4.52 11.57
C GLU A 142 2.71 -4.42 10.51
N LEU A 143 1.57 -3.83 10.86
CA LEU A 143 0.47 -3.62 9.89
C LEU A 143 0.88 -2.67 8.76
N PRO A 144 1.50 -1.51 9.04
CA PRO A 144 2.10 -0.69 8.00
C PRO A 144 3.08 -1.44 7.09
N ALA A 145 3.97 -2.24 7.66
CA ALA A 145 4.93 -3.04 6.90
C ALA A 145 4.22 -4.06 5.99
N MET A 146 3.21 -4.75 6.48
CA MET A 146 2.41 -5.67 5.66
C MET A 146 1.68 -4.96 4.53
N THR A 147 1.10 -3.79 4.79
CA THR A 147 0.46 -2.94 3.76
C THR A 147 1.46 -2.54 2.67
N LEU A 148 2.66 -2.09 3.07
CA LEU A 148 3.72 -1.72 2.14
C LEU A 148 4.18 -2.94 1.31
N ILE A 149 4.40 -4.08 1.94
CA ILE A 149 4.82 -5.31 1.25
C ILE A 149 3.77 -5.74 0.23
N ASP A 150 2.50 -5.76 0.59
CA ASP A 150 1.41 -6.16 -0.32
C ASP A 150 1.33 -5.22 -1.51
N SER A 151 1.35 -3.91 -1.28
CA SER A 151 1.28 -2.90 -2.35
C SER A 151 2.47 -3.00 -3.32
N VAL A 152 3.70 -3.11 -2.80
CA VAL A 152 4.94 -3.23 -3.59
C VAL A 152 5.00 -4.56 -4.34
N ALA A 153 4.59 -5.66 -3.71
CA ALA A 153 4.63 -6.99 -4.33
C ALA A 153 3.85 -7.09 -5.63
N ARG A 154 2.79 -6.30 -5.79
CA ARG A 154 1.97 -6.24 -7.02
C ARG A 154 2.75 -5.76 -8.24
N PHE A 155 3.83 -4.99 -8.04
CA PHE A 155 4.71 -4.48 -9.09
C PHE A 155 5.91 -5.38 -9.39
N ILE A 156 6.09 -6.46 -8.65
CA ILE A 156 7.14 -7.45 -8.95
C ILE A 156 6.72 -8.25 -10.19
N PRO A 157 7.57 -8.30 -11.26
CA PRO A 157 7.26 -9.08 -12.45
C PRO A 157 6.92 -10.54 -12.12
N GLY A 158 5.80 -11.03 -12.67
CA GLY A 158 5.35 -12.41 -12.49
C GLY A 158 4.54 -12.68 -11.20
N VAL A 159 4.35 -11.69 -10.34
CA VAL A 159 3.51 -11.85 -9.12
C VAL A 159 2.03 -11.83 -9.46
N LEU A 160 1.59 -10.90 -10.31
CA LEU A 160 0.22 -10.88 -10.85
C LEU A 160 0.14 -11.73 -12.12
N GLY A 161 -0.98 -12.41 -12.32
CA GLY A 161 -1.24 -13.23 -13.51
C GLY A 161 -1.33 -12.40 -14.81
N HIS A 162 -1.77 -11.15 -14.70
CA HIS A 162 -1.78 -10.14 -15.77
C HIS A 162 -1.14 -8.87 -15.23
N GLN A 163 -0.03 -8.48 -15.79
CA GLN A 163 0.72 -7.28 -15.36
C GLN A 163 -0.11 -6.00 -15.58
N ALA A 164 -0.94 -5.97 -16.62
CA ALA A 164 -1.89 -4.89 -16.88
C ALA A 164 -2.87 -4.63 -15.70
N SER A 165 -3.12 -5.61 -14.83
CA SER A 165 -4.01 -5.42 -13.67
C SER A 165 -3.51 -4.36 -12.69
N ALA A 166 -2.19 -4.22 -12.51
CA ALA A 166 -1.62 -3.16 -11.65
C ALA A 166 -1.58 -1.80 -12.34
N GLU A 167 -1.54 -1.79 -13.67
CA GLU A 167 -1.46 -0.59 -14.51
C GLU A 167 -2.85 0.03 -14.78
N GLU A 168 -3.92 -0.76 -14.63
CA GLU A 168 -5.32 -0.33 -14.84
C GLU A 168 -6.09 -0.07 -13.53
N ASP A 169 -5.49 -0.29 -12.37
CA ASP A 169 -6.11 -0.05 -11.06
C ASP A 169 -6.22 1.44 -10.71
N SER A 170 -7.00 1.74 -9.67
CA SER A 170 -7.08 3.08 -9.09
C SER A 170 -5.68 3.66 -8.82
N PHE A 171 -5.51 4.93 -9.14
CA PHE A 171 -4.30 5.74 -8.99
C PHE A 171 -3.16 5.46 -9.99
N ALA A 172 -3.24 4.43 -10.83
CA ALA A 172 -2.20 4.15 -11.83
C ALA A 172 -2.03 5.34 -12.79
N ASP A 173 -3.17 5.83 -13.32
CA ASP A 173 -3.23 7.03 -14.18
C ASP A 173 -3.79 8.25 -13.44
N GLY A 174 -3.74 8.26 -12.11
CA GLY A 174 -4.27 9.34 -11.28
C GLY A 174 -5.78 9.34 -11.11
N LEU A 175 -6.50 8.39 -11.68
CA LEU A 175 -7.96 8.23 -11.58
C LEU A 175 -8.34 7.10 -10.62
N LEU A 176 -9.58 7.12 -10.14
CA LEU A 176 -10.21 5.93 -9.56
C LEU A 176 -10.63 4.99 -10.67
N ASP A 177 -10.57 3.69 -10.39
CA ASP A 177 -11.01 2.66 -11.33
C ASP A 177 -12.52 2.71 -11.62
N CYS A 178 -12.91 2.16 -12.76
CA CYS A 178 -14.30 2.07 -13.21
C CYS A 178 -15.10 1.03 -12.40
N PRO A 179 -16.45 1.05 -12.47
CA PRO A 179 -17.25 0.00 -11.87
C PRO A 179 -17.08 -1.34 -12.60
N HIS A 180 -16.95 -2.42 -11.82
CA HIS A 180 -16.89 -3.78 -12.32
C HIS A 180 -18.20 -4.52 -12.08
N TYR A 181 -18.55 -5.41 -13.01
CA TYR A 181 -19.73 -6.23 -12.96
C TYR A 181 -19.35 -7.70 -13.18
N THR A 182 -20.03 -8.60 -12.48
CA THR A 182 -19.90 -10.04 -12.62
C THR A 182 -21.27 -10.68 -12.71
N ARG A 183 -21.34 -11.99 -12.94
CA ARG A 183 -22.59 -12.76 -12.99
C ARG A 183 -23.34 -12.72 -11.65
N PRO A 184 -24.67 -12.71 -11.66
CA PRO A 184 -25.57 -12.80 -12.82
C PRO A 184 -25.67 -11.47 -13.61
N GLU A 185 -26.17 -11.54 -14.86
CA GLU A 185 -26.37 -10.36 -15.73
C GLU A 185 -27.43 -9.42 -15.18
N VAL A 186 -28.46 -9.96 -14.53
CA VAL A 186 -29.53 -9.20 -13.85
C VAL A 186 -29.53 -9.56 -12.37
N LEU A 187 -29.41 -8.55 -11.51
CA LEU A 187 -29.49 -8.70 -10.05
C LEU A 187 -30.62 -7.80 -9.53
N GLU A 188 -31.70 -8.38 -9.03
CA GLU A 188 -32.85 -7.66 -8.44
C GLU A 188 -33.38 -6.53 -9.35
N GLY A 189 -33.47 -6.80 -10.66
CA GLY A 189 -33.91 -5.82 -11.66
C GLY A 189 -32.84 -4.84 -12.15
N MET A 190 -31.65 -4.89 -11.60
CA MET A 190 -30.50 -4.10 -12.05
C MET A 190 -29.70 -4.90 -13.09
N GLU A 191 -29.53 -4.33 -14.26
CA GLU A 191 -28.82 -4.96 -15.37
C GLU A 191 -27.35 -4.53 -15.46
N VAL A 192 -26.51 -5.43 -15.94
CA VAL A 192 -25.14 -5.06 -16.37
C VAL A 192 -25.26 -4.08 -17.55
N PRO A 193 -24.46 -2.99 -17.58
CA PRO A 193 -24.48 -2.04 -18.69
C PRO A 193 -24.31 -2.73 -20.05
N PRO A 194 -25.22 -2.54 -21.01
CA PRO A 194 -25.22 -3.26 -22.30
C PRO A 194 -23.91 -3.16 -23.07
N VAL A 195 -23.20 -2.02 -22.94
CA VAL A 195 -21.89 -1.83 -23.58
C VAL A 195 -20.88 -2.89 -23.16
N LEU A 196 -20.94 -3.38 -21.90
CA LEU A 196 -20.03 -4.41 -21.38
C LEU A 196 -20.34 -5.80 -21.98
N LEU A 197 -21.53 -6.01 -22.51
CA LEU A 197 -21.98 -7.24 -23.15
C LEU A 197 -21.78 -7.23 -24.67
N SER A 198 -21.44 -6.06 -25.25
CA SER A 198 -21.40 -5.84 -26.70
C SER A 198 -20.25 -6.53 -27.42
N GLY A 199 -19.17 -6.89 -26.71
CA GLY A 199 -17.92 -7.36 -27.32
C GLY A 199 -17.12 -6.27 -28.07
N ASN A 200 -17.62 -5.03 -28.15
CA ASN A 200 -16.91 -3.91 -28.76
C ASN A 200 -15.88 -3.32 -27.80
N HIS A 201 -14.63 -3.78 -27.91
CA HIS A 201 -13.55 -3.38 -27.02
C HIS A 201 -13.27 -1.87 -27.02
N ALA A 202 -13.50 -1.17 -28.14
CA ALA A 202 -13.30 0.29 -28.20
C ALA A 202 -14.35 1.03 -27.35
N GLU A 203 -15.63 0.66 -27.51
CA GLU A 203 -16.72 1.24 -26.73
C GLU A 203 -16.61 0.86 -25.24
N ILE A 204 -16.19 -0.35 -24.94
CA ILE A 204 -15.96 -0.79 -23.55
C ILE A 204 -14.85 0.07 -22.89
N ARG A 205 -13.72 0.30 -23.57
CA ARG A 205 -12.66 1.16 -23.06
C ARG A 205 -13.12 2.60 -22.85
N ARG A 206 -13.84 3.17 -23.84
CA ARG A 206 -14.41 4.52 -23.74
C ARG A 206 -15.37 4.63 -22.56
N TRP A 207 -16.24 3.66 -22.37
CA TRP A 207 -17.18 3.60 -21.26
C TRP A 207 -16.44 3.51 -19.92
N ARG A 208 -15.45 2.62 -19.78
CA ARG A 208 -14.64 2.51 -18.56
C ARG A 208 -13.95 3.81 -18.21
N LEU A 209 -13.30 4.45 -19.16
CA LEU A 209 -12.65 5.74 -18.95
C LEU A 209 -13.64 6.82 -18.50
N LYS A 210 -14.83 6.91 -19.14
CA LYS A 210 -15.90 7.81 -18.71
C LYS A 210 -16.33 7.54 -17.26
N GLN A 211 -16.47 6.28 -16.87
CA GLN A 211 -16.86 5.92 -15.50
C GLN A 211 -15.74 6.24 -14.49
N SER A 212 -14.49 6.00 -14.82
CA SER A 212 -13.34 6.33 -13.97
C SER A 212 -13.27 7.85 -13.72
N LEU A 213 -13.38 8.66 -14.76
CA LEU A 213 -13.41 10.12 -14.66
C LEU A 213 -14.59 10.59 -13.80
N GLY A 214 -15.78 10.06 -14.04
CA GLY A 214 -16.98 10.41 -13.29
C GLY A 214 -16.91 10.00 -11.82
N ARG A 215 -16.40 8.80 -11.51
CA ARG A 215 -16.18 8.36 -10.13
C ARG A 215 -15.15 9.22 -9.41
N THR A 216 -14.07 9.57 -10.10
CA THR A 216 -13.04 10.44 -9.53
C THR A 216 -13.63 11.81 -9.22
N TRP A 217 -14.39 12.40 -10.15
CA TRP A 217 -15.07 13.66 -9.93
C TRP A 217 -16.02 13.65 -8.73
N LEU A 218 -16.80 12.56 -8.55
CA LEU A 218 -17.76 12.44 -7.45
C LEU A 218 -17.13 12.18 -6.09
N ARG A 219 -16.02 11.41 -6.04
CA ARG A 219 -15.50 10.83 -4.79
C ARG A 219 -14.16 11.41 -4.36
N ARG A 220 -13.35 11.81 -5.32
CA ARG A 220 -11.99 12.29 -5.10
C ARG A 220 -11.67 13.42 -6.11
N PRO A 221 -12.43 14.53 -6.06
CA PRO A 221 -12.28 15.64 -7.04
C PRO A 221 -10.87 16.24 -7.06
N GLU A 222 -10.18 16.23 -5.92
CA GLU A 222 -8.81 16.74 -5.79
C GLU A 222 -7.80 15.98 -6.68
N LEU A 223 -8.08 14.74 -7.04
CA LEU A 223 -7.24 13.99 -7.98
C LEU A 223 -7.32 14.57 -9.40
N LEU A 224 -8.49 15.06 -9.81
CA LEU A 224 -8.66 15.70 -11.11
C LEU A 224 -7.99 17.08 -11.18
N GLU A 225 -7.91 17.80 -10.07
CA GLU A 225 -7.25 19.12 -10.01
C GLU A 225 -5.75 19.02 -10.33
N SER A 226 -5.14 17.89 -10.05
CA SER A 226 -3.72 17.62 -10.31
C SER A 226 -3.44 17.02 -11.69
N LEU A 227 -4.49 16.68 -12.47
CA LEU A 227 -4.37 16.02 -13.77
C LEU A 227 -4.55 17.00 -14.93
N ALA A 228 -3.65 16.94 -15.90
CA ALA A 228 -3.86 17.57 -17.22
C ALA A 228 -4.71 16.63 -18.09
N LEU A 229 -6.02 16.84 -18.09
CA LEU A 229 -6.94 16.02 -18.89
C LEU A 229 -6.69 16.23 -20.40
N THR A 230 -6.70 15.13 -21.14
CA THR A 230 -6.74 15.19 -22.62
C THR A 230 -8.10 15.69 -23.10
N ASP A 231 -8.19 16.12 -24.37
CA ASP A 231 -9.46 16.56 -24.97
C ASP A 231 -10.53 15.48 -24.89
N GLU A 232 -10.16 14.20 -25.12
CA GLU A 232 -11.08 13.07 -24.97
C GLU A 232 -11.56 12.92 -23.53
N GLN A 233 -10.66 12.99 -22.56
CA GLN A 233 -11.02 12.89 -21.13
C GLN A 233 -11.94 14.02 -20.70
N ALA A 234 -11.69 15.26 -21.16
CA ALA A 234 -12.54 16.40 -20.85
C ALA A 234 -13.96 16.23 -21.42
N VAL A 235 -14.08 15.74 -22.67
CA VAL A 235 -15.37 15.44 -23.29
C VAL A 235 -16.12 14.34 -22.51
N LEU A 236 -15.44 13.25 -22.16
CA LEU A 236 -16.04 12.13 -21.42
C LEU A 236 -16.50 12.53 -20.01
N LEU A 237 -15.73 13.37 -19.33
CA LEU A 237 -16.11 13.90 -18.02
C LEU A 237 -17.37 14.77 -18.14
N ALA A 238 -17.42 15.67 -19.13
CA ALA A 238 -18.59 16.50 -19.37
C ALA A 238 -19.85 15.69 -19.76
N GLU A 239 -19.68 14.59 -20.50
CA GLU A 239 -20.77 13.65 -20.79
C GLU A 239 -21.29 13.01 -19.48
N PHE A 240 -20.38 12.49 -18.64
CA PHE A 240 -20.76 11.88 -17.35
C PHE A 240 -21.48 12.88 -16.44
N GLN A 241 -21.00 14.11 -16.33
CA GLN A 241 -21.60 15.14 -15.50
C GLN A 241 -23.02 15.47 -15.93
N ARG A 242 -23.28 15.60 -17.25
CA ARG A 242 -24.62 15.81 -17.80
C ARG A 242 -25.56 14.64 -17.50
N GLU A 243 -25.11 13.41 -17.69
CA GLU A 243 -25.90 12.21 -17.39
C GLU A 243 -26.20 12.08 -15.89
N HIS A 244 -25.25 12.48 -15.04
CA HIS A 244 -25.44 12.46 -13.59
C HIS A 244 -26.47 13.49 -13.15
N GLN A 245 -26.41 14.72 -13.68
CA GLN A 245 -27.38 15.78 -13.39
C GLN A 245 -28.81 15.41 -13.86
N ALA A 246 -28.94 14.84 -15.06
CA ALA A 246 -30.23 14.37 -15.55
C ALA A 246 -30.86 13.32 -14.61
N ARG A 247 -30.07 12.34 -14.17
CA ARG A 247 -30.55 11.32 -13.22
C ARG A 247 -30.97 11.89 -11.86
N GLN A 248 -30.31 12.93 -11.36
CA GLN A 248 -30.71 13.59 -10.12
C GLN A 248 -32.05 14.33 -10.27
N GLN A 249 -32.25 15.03 -11.38
CA GLN A 249 -33.51 15.73 -11.65
C GLN A 249 -34.70 14.76 -11.80
N ASP A 250 -34.51 13.61 -12.44
CA ASP A 250 -35.53 12.57 -12.56
C ASP A 250 -35.89 11.96 -11.18
N TYR A 251 -34.93 11.85 -10.28
CA TYR A 251 -35.18 11.36 -8.91
C TYR A 251 -35.92 12.36 -8.04
N GLU A 252 -35.57 13.65 -8.12
CA GLU A 252 -36.25 14.73 -7.38
C GLU A 252 -37.66 15.02 -7.92
N GLY A 253 -37.89 14.80 -9.22
CA GLY A 253 -39.21 14.99 -9.86
C GLY A 253 -40.22 13.87 -9.59
N ASN A 254 -39.79 12.73 -9.02
CA ASN A 254 -40.62 11.57 -8.68
C ASN A 254 -40.92 11.41 -7.17
N VAL A 255 -40.48 12.37 -6.32
CA VAL A 255 -40.78 12.46 -4.89
C VAL A 255 -41.80 13.58 -4.67
#